data_effb4d0fabf16d77e476a9789e7c76ec
#
_entry.id   effb4d0fabf16d77e476a9789e7c76ec
#
_cell.length_a   1.000
_cell.length_b   1.000
_cell.length_c   1.000
_cell.angle_alpha   90.00
_cell.angle_beta   90.00
_cell.angle_gamma   90.00
#
_symmetry.space_group_name_H-M   'P 1'
#
loop_
_entity.id
_entity.type
_entity.pdbx_description
1 polymer ?
#
loop_
_entity_poly.entity_id
_entity_poly.type
_entity_poly.pdbx_seq_one_letter_code
_entity_poly.pdbx_strand_id
1 'polypeptide(L)'
;WWRVITGQLLHTNDNHMWLNLAGLVLVWALHGEHYRAHHFFSVVLLSLILIGTSLMFFVDYGHYAGLSGVLHCLLIYGGVLDIKNKDKTGWLLLAGVTLKVAYEVLVGPSAETEALIGAAVAFEAHLLGVISGALLGLANLFLRPGFTKF
;
A
#
# COMPACT_ATOMS: atom_id res chain seq x y z
N TRP A 1 13.14 -12.52 -11.74
CA TRP A 1 12.80 -12.58 -10.31
C TRP A 1 13.01 -11.24 -9.61
N TRP A 2 14.10 -10.48 -9.89
CA TRP A 2 14.34 -9.17 -9.26
C TRP A 2 13.23 -8.16 -9.50
N ARG A 3 12.49 -8.26 -10.59
CA ARG A 3 11.37 -7.37 -10.95
C ARG A 3 10.21 -7.44 -9.95
N VAL A 4 10.09 -8.53 -9.21
CA VAL A 4 9.11 -8.65 -8.10
C VAL A 4 9.26 -7.49 -7.12
N ILE A 5 10.49 -7.06 -6.85
CA ILE A 5 10.77 -5.92 -5.98
C ILE A 5 10.99 -4.65 -6.80
N THR A 6 11.92 -4.69 -7.78
CA THR A 6 12.37 -3.47 -8.46
C THR A 6 11.33 -2.86 -9.38
N GLY A 7 10.41 -3.67 -9.95
CA GLY A 7 9.30 -3.16 -10.76
C GLY A 7 8.45 -2.15 -10.01
N GLN A 8 8.21 -2.39 -8.73
CA GLN A 8 7.42 -1.50 -7.87
C GLN A 8 8.13 -0.19 -7.50
N LEU A 9 9.43 -0.09 -7.73
CA LEU A 9 10.23 1.12 -7.49
C LEU A 9 10.40 1.99 -8.74
N LEU A 10 9.95 1.50 -9.91
CA LEU A 10 9.96 2.25 -11.15
C LEU A 10 8.67 3.06 -11.30
N HIS A 11 8.71 4.10 -12.14
CA HIS A 11 7.57 4.96 -12.42
C HIS A 11 7.49 5.22 -13.93
N THR A 12 6.28 5.39 -14.44
CA THR A 12 6.00 5.60 -15.87
C THR A 12 6.42 6.99 -16.33
N ASN A 13 6.33 7.99 -15.45
CA ASN A 13 6.75 9.35 -15.66
C ASN A 13 7.00 10.08 -14.33
N ASP A 14 7.43 11.33 -14.38
CA ASP A 14 7.73 12.16 -13.21
C ASP A 14 6.49 12.42 -12.34
N ASN A 15 5.32 12.64 -12.95
CA ASN A 15 4.07 12.83 -12.21
C ASN A 15 3.74 11.61 -11.36
N HIS A 16 3.89 10.40 -11.92
CA HIS A 16 3.69 9.15 -11.21
C HIS A 16 4.65 9.03 -10.04
N MET A 17 5.91 9.38 -10.24
CA MET A 17 6.91 9.40 -9.16
C MET A 17 6.52 10.37 -8.04
N TRP A 18 6.16 11.61 -8.40
CA TRP A 18 5.78 12.62 -7.40
C TRP A 18 4.52 12.27 -6.64
N LEU A 19 3.51 11.67 -7.29
CA LEU A 19 2.32 11.16 -6.61
C LEU A 19 2.66 10.08 -5.58
N ASN A 20 3.55 9.14 -5.92
CA ASN A 20 3.96 8.10 -4.99
C ASN A 20 4.82 8.65 -3.84
N LEU A 21 5.69 9.62 -4.10
CA LEU A 21 6.45 10.30 -3.05
C LEU A 21 5.54 11.08 -2.10
N ALA A 22 4.55 11.79 -2.64
CA ALA A 22 3.54 12.48 -1.82
C ALA A 22 2.73 11.48 -0.98
N GLY A 23 2.36 10.34 -1.56
CA GLY A 23 1.72 9.24 -0.82
C GLY A 23 2.60 8.69 0.30
N LEU A 24 3.91 8.54 0.07
CA LEU A 24 4.84 8.09 1.10
C LEU A 24 4.97 9.11 2.25
N VAL A 25 5.04 10.40 1.92
CA VAL A 25 5.03 11.49 2.92
C VAL A 25 3.73 11.46 3.72
N LEU A 26 2.59 11.26 3.06
CA LEU A 26 1.30 11.14 3.74
C LEU A 26 1.26 9.93 4.69
N VAL A 27 1.71 8.75 4.25
CA VAL A 27 1.83 7.56 5.11
C VAL A 27 2.69 7.86 6.34
N TRP A 28 3.82 8.53 6.13
CA TRP A 28 4.71 8.90 7.24
C TRP A 28 4.07 9.92 8.18
N ALA A 29 3.37 10.91 7.66
CA ALA A 29 2.67 11.92 8.45
C ALA A 29 1.54 11.31 9.30
N LEU A 30 0.82 10.31 8.78
CA LEU A 30 -0.27 9.65 9.48
C LEU A 30 0.21 8.61 10.49
N HIS A 31 1.23 7.83 10.14
CA HIS A 31 1.59 6.61 10.87
C HIS A 31 3.06 6.52 11.28
N GLY A 32 3.87 7.57 11.06
CA GLY A 32 5.30 7.56 11.37
C GLY A 32 5.60 7.21 12.83
N GLU A 33 4.69 7.56 13.75
CA GLU A 33 4.79 7.23 15.18
C GLU A 33 4.72 5.73 15.49
N HIS A 34 4.15 4.93 14.59
CA HIS A 34 4.06 3.47 14.74
C HIS A 34 5.33 2.73 14.32
N TYR A 35 6.26 3.44 13.66
CA TYR A 35 7.41 2.80 13.04
C TYR A 35 8.73 3.19 13.71
N ARG A 36 9.49 2.14 14.08
CA ARG A 36 10.96 2.25 14.15
C ARG A 36 11.51 1.96 12.74
N ALA A 37 12.64 2.54 12.37
CA ALA A 37 13.20 2.41 11.02
C ALA A 37 13.27 0.96 10.52
N HIS A 38 13.84 0.04 11.32
CA HIS A 38 13.93 -1.37 10.93
C HIS A 38 12.55 -2.02 10.72
N HIS A 39 11.56 -1.65 11.51
CA HIS A 39 10.20 -2.17 11.38
C HIS A 39 9.53 -1.64 10.10
N PHE A 40 9.66 -0.34 9.83
CA PHE A 40 9.17 0.26 8.59
C PHE A 40 9.74 -0.45 7.36
N PHE A 41 11.07 -0.58 7.29
CA PHE A 41 11.72 -1.27 6.16
C PHE A 41 11.32 -2.74 6.06
N SER A 42 11.08 -3.44 7.18
CA SER A 42 10.58 -4.82 7.15
C SER A 42 9.16 -4.90 6.56
N VAL A 43 8.26 -4.00 6.96
CA VAL A 43 6.89 -3.96 6.41
C VAL A 43 6.91 -3.61 4.93
N VAL A 44 7.72 -2.62 4.52
CA VAL A 44 7.91 -2.28 3.10
C VAL A 44 8.44 -3.46 2.31
N LEU A 45 9.49 -4.14 2.78
CA LEU A 45 10.07 -5.28 2.08
C LEU A 45 9.07 -6.44 1.95
N LEU A 46 8.36 -6.75 3.03
CA LEU A 46 7.33 -7.80 3.00
C LEU A 46 6.19 -7.45 2.05
N SER A 47 5.74 -6.19 2.03
CA SER A 47 4.70 -5.74 1.09
C SER A 47 5.17 -5.84 -0.37
N LEU A 48 6.41 -5.42 -0.66
CA LEU A 48 7.01 -5.56 -2.01
C LEU A 48 7.01 -7.02 -2.47
N ILE A 49 7.42 -7.95 -1.59
CA ILE A 49 7.46 -9.38 -1.90
C ILE A 49 6.04 -9.93 -2.09
N LEU A 50 5.12 -9.66 -1.17
CA LEU A 50 3.74 -10.16 -1.24
C LEU A 50 3.02 -9.65 -2.50
N ILE A 51 3.05 -8.36 -2.74
CA ILE A 51 2.38 -7.75 -3.90
C ILE A 51 3.04 -8.21 -5.20
N GLY A 52 4.37 -8.11 -5.29
CA GLY A 52 5.10 -8.45 -6.51
C GLY A 52 4.98 -9.93 -6.89
N THR A 53 5.01 -10.84 -5.92
CA THR A 53 4.78 -12.28 -6.18
C THR A 53 3.33 -12.52 -6.58
N SER A 54 2.36 -11.88 -5.92
CA SER A 54 0.95 -12.03 -6.28
C SER A 54 0.67 -11.50 -7.69
N LEU A 55 1.20 -10.33 -8.05
CA LEU A 55 1.10 -9.81 -9.42
C LEU A 55 1.68 -10.79 -10.45
N MET A 56 2.84 -11.39 -10.15
CA MET A 56 3.49 -12.31 -11.05
C MET A 56 2.69 -13.60 -11.31
N PHE A 57 1.93 -14.09 -10.32
CA PHE A 57 1.20 -15.36 -10.42
C PHE A 57 -0.27 -15.20 -10.80
N PHE A 58 -0.89 -14.07 -10.47
CA PHE A 58 -2.35 -13.89 -10.61
C PHE A 58 -2.76 -12.84 -11.62
N VAL A 59 -1.82 -12.03 -12.12
CA VAL A 59 -2.11 -10.95 -13.07
C VAL A 59 -1.17 -11.00 -14.25
N ASP A 60 -1.73 -10.91 -15.45
CA ASP A 60 -0.94 -10.91 -16.69
C ASP A 60 -0.56 -9.47 -17.06
N TYR A 61 0.44 -8.93 -16.36
CA TYR A 61 1.05 -7.66 -16.73
C TYR A 61 2.34 -7.90 -17.53
N GLY A 62 2.39 -7.44 -18.77
CA GLY A 62 3.64 -7.38 -19.52
C GLY A 62 4.70 -6.53 -18.83
N HIS A 63 4.28 -5.40 -18.25
CA HIS A 63 5.14 -4.49 -17.47
C HIS A 63 4.32 -3.89 -16.32
N TYR A 64 4.91 -3.89 -15.14
CA TYR A 64 4.37 -3.24 -13.95
C TYR A 64 5.38 -2.21 -13.41
N ALA A 65 4.89 -1.02 -13.06
CA ALA A 65 5.64 0.04 -12.42
C ALA A 65 4.76 0.80 -11.42
N GLY A 66 5.30 1.15 -10.28
CA GLY A 66 4.65 2.01 -9.29
C GLY A 66 4.63 1.46 -7.88
N LEU A 67 4.90 2.34 -6.92
CA LEU A 67 4.92 2.02 -5.48
C LEU A 67 3.51 2.05 -4.86
N SER A 68 2.49 2.39 -5.63
CA SER A 68 1.14 2.67 -5.11
C SER A 68 0.51 1.47 -4.38
N GLY A 69 0.75 0.24 -4.82
CA GLY A 69 0.32 -0.96 -4.11
C GLY A 69 0.90 -1.04 -2.69
N VAL A 70 2.20 -0.75 -2.54
CA VAL A 70 2.87 -0.69 -1.23
C VAL A 70 2.30 0.43 -0.37
N LEU A 71 1.97 1.59 -0.95
CA LEU A 71 1.32 2.69 -0.22
C LEU A 71 -0.05 2.28 0.32
N HIS A 72 -0.87 1.56 -0.46
CA HIS A 72 -2.14 1.00 0.01
C HIS A 72 -1.93 -0.01 1.15
N CYS A 73 -0.90 -0.86 1.05
CA CYS A 73 -0.51 -1.77 2.12
C CYS A 73 -0.17 -1.01 3.41
N LEU A 74 0.67 0.02 3.32
CA LEU A 74 1.10 0.81 4.48
C LEU A 74 -0.06 1.59 5.12
N LEU A 75 -0.99 2.12 4.32
CA LEU A 75 -2.19 2.81 4.83
C LEU A 75 -3.10 1.86 5.62
N ILE A 76 -3.37 0.68 5.07
CA ILE A 76 -4.19 -0.33 5.75
C ILE A 76 -3.48 -0.86 7.00
N TYR A 77 -2.19 -1.17 6.90
CA TYR A 77 -1.38 -1.61 8.04
C TYR A 77 -1.38 -0.57 9.17
N GLY A 78 -1.13 0.70 8.85
CA GLY A 78 -1.15 1.81 9.80
C GLY A 78 -2.53 1.98 10.45
N GLY A 79 -3.61 1.96 9.65
CA GLY A 79 -4.98 2.05 10.16
C GLY A 79 -5.34 0.90 11.12
N VAL A 80 -4.82 -0.32 10.90
CA VAL A 80 -4.97 -1.43 11.86
C VAL A 80 -4.25 -1.13 13.18
N LEU A 81 -3.06 -0.52 13.12
CA LEU A 81 -2.33 -0.11 14.32
C LEU A 81 -3.01 1.05 15.06
N ASP A 82 -3.63 1.99 14.34
CA ASP A 82 -4.45 3.05 14.95
C ASP A 82 -5.59 2.44 15.77
N ILE A 83 -6.34 1.51 15.18
CA ILE A 83 -7.43 0.81 15.88
C ILE A 83 -6.91 0.09 17.11
N LYS A 84 -5.77 -0.61 17.01
CA LYS A 84 -5.10 -1.25 18.16
C LYS A 84 -4.81 -0.25 19.28
N ASN A 85 -4.37 0.95 18.90
CA ASN A 85 -4.07 2.04 19.84
C ASN A 85 -5.32 2.85 20.26
N LYS A 86 -6.52 2.34 19.93
CA LYS A 86 -7.82 2.97 20.24
C LYS A 86 -8.04 4.32 19.54
N ASP A 87 -7.30 4.59 18.47
CA ASP A 87 -7.56 5.72 17.59
C ASP A 87 -8.66 5.37 16.58
N LYS A 88 -9.77 6.10 16.65
CA LYS A 88 -10.94 5.86 15.80
C LYS A 88 -10.72 6.29 14.34
N THR A 89 -9.71 7.12 14.07
CA THR A 89 -9.38 7.55 12.71
C THR A 89 -8.95 6.37 11.85
N GLY A 90 -8.37 5.31 12.44
CA GLY A 90 -8.05 4.07 11.76
C GLY A 90 -9.25 3.45 11.05
N TRP A 91 -10.44 3.46 11.65
CA TRP A 91 -11.66 2.94 10.99
C TRP A 91 -12.05 3.76 9.76
N LEU A 92 -11.96 5.09 9.84
CA LEU A 92 -12.26 5.97 8.71
C LEU A 92 -11.26 5.74 7.57
N LEU A 93 -9.99 5.58 7.90
CA LEU A 93 -8.94 5.33 6.91
C LEU A 93 -9.13 3.98 6.23
N LEU A 94 -9.36 2.89 7.01
CA LEU A 94 -9.64 1.58 6.45
C LEU A 94 -10.85 1.61 5.52
N ALA A 95 -11.93 2.22 5.96
CA ALA A 95 -13.14 2.37 5.15
C ALA A 95 -12.86 3.16 3.86
N GLY A 96 -12.20 4.31 3.95
CA GLY A 96 -11.89 5.17 2.81
C GLY A 96 -11.01 4.48 1.77
N VAL A 97 -9.92 3.86 2.20
CA VAL A 97 -8.99 3.15 1.30
C VAL A 97 -9.69 1.93 0.66
N THR A 98 -10.44 1.16 1.45
CA THR A 98 -11.15 -0.02 0.94
C THR A 98 -12.24 0.38 -0.06
N LEU A 99 -13.03 1.42 0.23
CA LEU A 99 -14.05 1.92 -0.69
C LEU A 99 -13.45 2.47 -1.98
N LYS A 100 -12.32 3.19 -1.90
CA LYS A 100 -11.57 3.67 -3.08
C LYS A 100 -11.15 2.51 -3.97
N VAL A 101 -10.55 1.47 -3.39
CA VAL A 101 -10.09 0.30 -4.16
C VAL A 101 -11.29 -0.52 -4.68
N ALA A 102 -12.35 -0.67 -3.90
CA ALA A 102 -13.59 -1.31 -4.37
C ALA A 102 -14.19 -0.57 -5.56
N TYR A 103 -14.19 0.77 -5.55
CA TYR A 103 -14.63 1.57 -6.69
C TYR A 103 -13.76 1.30 -7.94
N GLU A 104 -12.44 1.26 -7.81
CA GLU A 104 -11.54 0.96 -8.93
C GLU A 104 -11.78 -0.44 -9.52
N VAL A 105 -12.06 -1.43 -8.66
CA VAL A 105 -12.37 -2.81 -9.10
C VAL A 105 -13.71 -2.89 -9.83
N LEU A 106 -14.73 -2.17 -9.37
CA LEU A 106 -16.11 -2.27 -9.87
C LEU A 106 -16.39 -1.35 -11.06
N VAL A 107 -15.81 -0.16 -11.06
CA VAL A 107 -16.09 0.91 -12.03
C VAL A 107 -14.91 1.18 -12.96
N GLY A 108 -13.70 0.94 -12.45
CA GLY A 108 -12.45 1.28 -13.12
C GLY A 108 -11.74 2.47 -12.45
N PRO A 109 -10.44 2.61 -12.73
CA PRO A 109 -9.66 3.75 -12.26
C PRO A 109 -10.07 5.06 -12.95
N SER A 110 -9.69 6.19 -12.36
CA SER A 110 -9.98 7.52 -12.91
C SER A 110 -9.16 7.79 -14.17
N ALA A 111 -9.83 8.21 -15.22
CA ALA A 111 -9.19 8.58 -16.50
C ALA A 111 -8.20 9.75 -16.33
N GLU A 112 -8.47 10.67 -15.41
CA GLU A 112 -7.57 11.79 -15.08
C GLU A 112 -6.27 11.28 -14.46
N THR A 113 -6.35 10.27 -13.59
CA THR A 113 -5.16 9.64 -13.00
C THR A 113 -4.34 8.95 -14.08
N GLU A 114 -4.98 8.17 -14.96
CA GLU A 114 -4.31 7.48 -16.07
C GLU A 114 -3.64 8.48 -17.03
N ALA A 115 -4.31 9.56 -17.36
CA ALA A 115 -3.73 10.63 -18.18
C ALA A 115 -2.52 11.28 -17.49
N LEU A 116 -2.59 11.51 -16.19
CA LEU A 116 -1.53 12.14 -15.40
C LEU A 116 -0.28 11.27 -15.31
N ILE A 117 -0.46 9.95 -15.10
CA ILE A 117 0.66 9.01 -14.99
C ILE A 117 1.12 8.47 -16.35
N GLY A 118 0.38 8.75 -17.43
CA GLY A 118 0.70 8.29 -18.78
C GLY A 118 0.62 6.77 -18.97
N ALA A 119 -0.20 6.07 -18.18
CA ALA A 119 -0.37 4.62 -18.21
C ALA A 119 -1.70 4.21 -17.56
N ALA A 120 -2.17 2.99 -17.86
CA ALA A 120 -3.29 2.39 -17.12
C ALA A 120 -2.92 2.21 -15.65
N VAL A 121 -3.86 2.48 -14.76
CA VAL A 121 -3.69 2.23 -13.32
C VAL A 121 -3.82 0.74 -13.04
N ALA A 122 -2.80 0.16 -12.45
CA ALA A 122 -2.78 -1.24 -12.00
C ALA A 122 -3.57 -1.38 -10.69
N PHE A 123 -4.91 -1.30 -10.77
CA PHE A 123 -5.79 -1.36 -9.59
C PHE A 123 -5.70 -2.70 -8.84
N GLU A 124 -5.31 -3.78 -9.52
CA GLU A 124 -5.05 -5.07 -8.89
C GLU A 124 -3.90 -4.97 -7.88
N ALA A 125 -2.88 -4.16 -8.17
CA ALA A 125 -1.83 -3.89 -7.20
C ALA A 125 -2.34 -3.12 -5.97
N HIS A 126 -3.32 -2.23 -6.13
CA HIS A 126 -3.97 -1.56 -5.02
C HIS A 126 -4.78 -2.55 -4.16
N LEU A 127 -5.55 -3.44 -4.80
CA LEU A 127 -6.28 -4.50 -4.13
C LEU A 127 -5.35 -5.43 -3.35
N LEU A 128 -4.26 -5.89 -3.99
CA LEU A 128 -3.24 -6.71 -3.34
C LEU A 128 -2.56 -5.96 -2.20
N GLY A 129 -2.38 -4.65 -2.34
CA GLY A 129 -1.90 -3.78 -1.27
C GLY A 129 -2.83 -3.78 -0.05
N VAL A 130 -4.13 -3.61 -0.26
CA VAL A 130 -5.15 -3.66 0.82
C VAL A 130 -5.12 -5.02 1.52
N ILE A 131 -5.11 -6.11 0.76
CA ILE A 131 -5.06 -7.48 1.32
C ILE A 131 -3.77 -7.70 2.12
N SER A 132 -2.62 -7.34 1.54
CA SER A 132 -1.32 -7.48 2.21
C SER A 132 -1.23 -6.66 3.49
N GLY A 133 -1.75 -5.42 3.46
CA GLY A 133 -1.79 -4.53 4.63
C GLY A 133 -2.66 -5.09 5.76
N ALA A 134 -3.82 -5.66 5.42
CA ALA A 134 -4.68 -6.33 6.39
C ALA A 134 -4.00 -7.57 6.99
N LEU A 135 -3.39 -8.42 6.17
CA LEU A 135 -2.68 -9.61 6.65
C LEU A 135 -1.50 -9.26 7.57
N LEU A 136 -0.66 -8.31 7.16
CA LEU A 136 0.49 -7.87 7.97
C LEU A 136 0.04 -7.17 9.25
N GLY A 137 -1.01 -6.35 9.19
CA GLY A 137 -1.60 -5.69 10.34
C GLY A 137 -2.16 -6.68 11.35
N LEU A 138 -2.98 -7.63 10.90
CA LEU A 138 -3.50 -8.71 11.75
C LEU A 138 -2.38 -9.57 12.34
N ALA A 139 -1.40 -9.97 11.54
CA ALA A 139 -0.24 -10.71 12.04
C ALA A 139 0.50 -9.94 13.15
N ASN A 140 0.64 -8.61 13.01
CA ASN A 140 1.24 -7.77 14.07
C ASN A 140 0.41 -7.79 15.36
N LEU A 141 -0.93 -7.80 15.28
CA LEU A 141 -1.80 -7.87 16.46
C LEU A 141 -1.56 -9.16 17.25
N PHE A 142 -1.39 -10.29 16.55
CA PHE A 142 -1.18 -11.60 17.20
C PHE A 142 0.25 -11.78 17.70
N LEU A 143 1.26 -11.31 16.96
CA LEU A 143 2.66 -11.52 17.29
C LEU A 143 3.22 -10.53 18.32
N ARG A 144 2.58 -9.37 18.47
CA ARG A 144 3.03 -8.29 19.38
C ARG A 144 1.87 -7.70 20.18
N PRO A 145 1.21 -8.51 21.05
CA PRO A 145 0.02 -8.06 21.78
C PRO A 145 0.25 -6.90 22.75
N GLY A 146 1.49 -6.54 23.09
CA GLY A 146 1.85 -5.57 24.12
C GLY A 146 2.57 -4.29 23.67
N PHE A 147 2.65 -3.99 22.36
CA PHE A 147 3.28 -2.74 21.90
C PHE A 147 2.28 -1.58 22.04
N THR A 148 2.25 -0.96 23.21
CA THR A 148 1.70 0.38 23.43
C THR A 148 2.71 1.43 22.96
N LYS A 149 2.21 2.63 22.56
CA LYS A 149 3.00 3.80 22.15
C LYS A 149 4.24 4.01 23.06
N PHE A 150 5.35 4.29 22.43
CA PHE A 150 6.49 4.93 23.11
C PHE A 150 6.35 6.43 23.00
#